data_077e31611d4d996419a2072afb6f433a
#
_entry.id   077e31611d4d996419a2072afb6f433a
#
_cell.length_a   1.000
_cell.length_b   1.000
_cell.length_c   1.000
_cell.angle_alpha   90.00
_cell.angle_beta   90.00
_cell.angle_gamma   90.00
#
_symmetry.space_group_name_H-M   'P 1'
#
loop_
_entity.id
_entity.type
_entity.pdbx_description
1 polymer ?
#
loop_
_entity_poly.entity_id
_entity_poly.type
_entity_poly.pdbx_seq_one_letter_code
_entity_poly.pdbx_strand_id
1 'polypeptide(L)'
;MLIFIVIVIAYLIGSIPSAVWLGRYFHNVDIRDFGSGNAGATNTFRILGKKLGWIVLICDVSKGILASTLPFFLQFFFSSFFLGYKDEVLILQLCASFTAVIGHVFPVFANFRGGKGVATSLGIIVGVNPFAAAICLAIFLIVFFAFRFVSLGAITSALAFPFISYFGLHQDARIMIVFTIVLSVLVIIAHRNNFARLLNGNENKIDIRKKRV
;
A
#
# COMPACT_ATOMS: atom_id res chain seq x y z
N MET A 1 -23.32 -8.04 -10.83
CA MET A 1 -22.35 -7.94 -11.94
C MET A 1 -21.37 -6.77 -11.76
N LEU A 2 -21.83 -5.54 -11.53
CA LEU A 2 -20.95 -4.36 -11.36
C LEU A 2 -19.95 -4.50 -10.20
N ILE A 3 -20.37 -4.97 -9.02
CA ILE A 3 -19.49 -5.20 -7.86
C ILE A 3 -18.31 -6.11 -8.23
N PHE A 4 -18.59 -7.22 -8.91
CA PHE A 4 -17.55 -8.15 -9.35
C PHE A 4 -16.56 -7.49 -10.31
N ILE A 5 -17.05 -6.70 -11.26
CA ILE A 5 -16.21 -5.96 -12.22
C ILE A 5 -15.29 -4.99 -11.49
N VAL A 6 -15.80 -4.24 -10.52
CA VAL A 6 -15.01 -3.29 -9.70
C VAL A 6 -13.90 -4.00 -8.95
N ILE A 7 -14.22 -5.13 -8.31
CA ILE A 7 -13.25 -5.92 -7.56
C ILE A 7 -12.15 -6.46 -8.48
N VAL A 8 -12.51 -6.99 -9.66
CA VAL A 8 -11.54 -7.48 -10.64
C VAL A 8 -10.64 -6.36 -11.15
N ILE A 9 -11.20 -5.20 -11.50
CA ILE A 9 -10.44 -4.03 -11.96
C ILE A 9 -9.50 -3.55 -10.85
N ALA A 10 -9.98 -3.43 -9.61
CA ALA A 10 -9.16 -3.02 -8.48
C ALA A 10 -7.99 -4.00 -8.23
N TYR A 11 -8.24 -5.32 -8.35
CA TYR A 11 -7.18 -6.33 -8.27
C TYR A 11 -6.15 -6.16 -9.38
N LEU A 12 -6.58 -5.95 -10.63
CA LEU A 12 -5.68 -5.78 -11.76
C LEU A 12 -4.85 -4.49 -11.64
N ILE A 13 -5.47 -3.38 -11.22
CA ILE A 13 -4.75 -2.12 -10.90
C ILE A 13 -3.69 -2.38 -9.81
N GLY A 14 -4.08 -3.02 -8.71
CA GLY A 14 -3.17 -3.40 -7.63
C GLY A 14 -2.03 -4.29 -8.10
N SER A 15 -2.31 -5.20 -9.04
CA SER A 15 -1.38 -6.20 -9.57
C SER A 15 -0.30 -5.62 -10.49
N ILE A 16 -0.36 -4.34 -10.87
CA ILE A 16 0.70 -3.68 -11.66
C ILE A 16 2.02 -3.72 -10.88
N PRO A 17 3.03 -4.52 -11.30
CA PRO A 17 4.25 -4.72 -10.56
C PRO A 17 5.31 -3.69 -10.97
N SER A 18 5.10 -2.42 -10.61
CA SER A 18 5.89 -1.25 -11.04
C SER A 18 7.40 -1.47 -10.90
N ALA A 19 7.85 -2.02 -9.75
CA ALA A 19 9.26 -2.26 -9.48
C ALA A 19 9.87 -3.33 -10.42
N VAL A 20 9.12 -4.40 -10.72
CA VAL A 20 9.58 -5.49 -11.62
C VAL A 20 9.67 -5.00 -13.05
N TRP A 21 8.62 -4.31 -13.53
CA TRP A 21 8.60 -3.81 -14.91
C TRP A 21 9.67 -2.76 -15.15
N LEU A 22 9.84 -1.79 -14.25
CA LEU A 22 10.86 -0.76 -14.40
C LEU A 22 12.28 -1.32 -14.25
N GLY A 23 12.50 -2.31 -13.38
CA GLY A 23 13.78 -3.00 -13.26
C GLY A 23 14.16 -3.74 -14.53
N ARG A 24 13.21 -4.46 -15.12
CA ARG A 24 13.42 -5.19 -16.38
C ARG A 24 13.62 -4.23 -17.57
N TYR A 25 12.82 -3.16 -17.65
CA TYR A 25 12.87 -2.23 -18.78
C TYR A 25 14.15 -1.38 -18.80
N PHE A 26 14.59 -0.84 -17.65
CA PHE A 26 15.72 0.10 -17.61
C PHE A 26 17.06 -0.57 -17.31
N HIS A 27 17.07 -1.74 -16.66
CA HIS A 27 18.30 -2.37 -16.20
C HIS A 27 18.41 -3.86 -16.59
N ASN A 28 17.43 -4.43 -17.30
CA ASN A 28 17.38 -5.84 -17.67
C ASN A 28 17.47 -6.80 -16.46
N VAL A 29 17.01 -6.38 -15.27
CA VAL A 29 17.07 -7.18 -14.05
C VAL A 29 15.69 -7.35 -13.41
N ASP A 30 15.46 -8.48 -12.77
CA ASP A 30 14.34 -8.65 -11.86
C ASP A 30 14.78 -8.21 -10.47
N ILE A 31 14.11 -7.16 -9.96
CA ILE A 31 14.43 -6.57 -8.66
C ILE A 31 14.32 -7.55 -7.50
N ARG A 32 13.56 -8.64 -7.69
CA ARG A 32 13.33 -9.68 -6.67
C ARG A 32 14.53 -10.60 -6.48
N ASP A 33 15.46 -10.62 -7.41
CA ASP A 33 16.69 -11.41 -7.32
C ASP A 33 17.80 -10.66 -6.55
N PHE A 34 17.54 -9.40 -6.15
CA PHE A 34 18.53 -8.53 -5.52
C PHE A 34 18.04 -7.91 -4.20
N GLY A 35 18.98 -7.57 -3.34
CA GLY A 35 18.75 -6.83 -2.11
C GLY A 35 17.86 -7.57 -1.11
N SER A 36 16.66 -7.05 -0.83
CA SER A 36 15.70 -7.71 0.08
C SER A 36 14.80 -8.72 -0.60
N GLY A 37 14.90 -8.89 -1.92
CA GLY A 37 14.01 -9.75 -2.70
C GLY A 37 12.58 -9.23 -2.84
N ASN A 38 12.28 -8.02 -2.37
CA ASN A 38 10.93 -7.47 -2.38
C ASN A 38 10.66 -6.58 -3.61
N ALA A 39 9.50 -6.75 -4.25
CA ALA A 39 9.08 -5.97 -5.43
C ALA A 39 8.45 -4.62 -5.05
N GLY A 40 9.11 -3.81 -4.24
CA GLY A 40 8.59 -2.52 -3.80
C GLY A 40 9.62 -1.40 -3.80
N ALA A 41 9.14 -0.15 -3.60
CA ALA A 41 9.94 1.06 -3.69
C ALA A 41 11.23 1.03 -2.87
N THR A 42 11.20 0.53 -1.62
CA THR A 42 12.40 0.50 -0.75
C THR A 42 13.52 -0.34 -1.34
N ASN A 43 13.23 -1.49 -1.95
CA ASN A 43 14.23 -2.31 -2.61
C ASN A 43 14.70 -1.63 -3.91
N THR A 44 13.78 -1.00 -4.64
CA THR A 44 14.11 -0.22 -5.84
C THR A 44 15.05 0.94 -5.52
N PHE A 45 14.81 1.70 -4.45
CA PHE A 45 15.75 2.73 -3.97
C PHE A 45 17.14 2.17 -3.69
N ARG A 46 17.21 0.95 -3.13
CA ARG A 46 18.46 0.30 -2.75
C ARG A 46 19.26 -0.19 -3.95
N ILE A 47 18.60 -0.78 -4.93
CA ILE A 47 19.25 -1.50 -6.04
C ILE A 47 19.33 -0.63 -7.31
N LEU A 48 18.23 0.02 -7.70
CA LEU A 48 18.11 0.76 -8.95
C LEU A 48 18.28 2.29 -8.78
N GLY A 49 18.46 2.73 -7.52
CA GLY A 49 18.74 4.12 -7.20
C GLY A 49 17.49 4.98 -6.98
N LYS A 50 17.74 6.28 -6.72
CA LYS A 50 16.71 7.22 -6.24
C LYS A 50 15.63 7.48 -7.28
N LYS A 51 16.00 7.68 -8.56
CA LYS A 51 15.05 8.03 -9.63
C LYS A 51 13.96 6.97 -9.78
N LEU A 52 14.37 5.73 -9.99
CA LEU A 52 13.41 4.63 -10.14
C LEU A 52 12.66 4.31 -8.84
N GLY A 53 13.33 4.46 -7.68
CA GLY A 53 12.68 4.32 -6.38
C GLY A 53 11.51 5.27 -6.18
N TRP A 54 11.66 6.55 -6.56
CA TRP A 54 10.58 7.52 -6.51
C TRP A 54 9.46 7.21 -7.50
N ILE A 55 9.81 6.81 -8.73
CA ILE A 55 8.80 6.42 -9.74
C ILE A 55 7.96 5.25 -9.22
N VAL A 56 8.60 4.19 -8.71
CA VAL A 56 7.88 3.04 -8.13
C VAL A 56 6.99 3.47 -6.96
N LEU A 57 7.51 4.32 -6.06
CA LEU A 57 6.72 4.80 -4.92
C LEU A 57 5.46 5.54 -5.38
N ILE A 58 5.62 6.48 -6.34
CA ILE A 58 4.50 7.24 -6.90
C ILE A 58 3.51 6.29 -7.59
N CYS A 59 3.97 5.37 -8.43
CA CYS A 59 3.09 4.39 -9.08
C CYS A 59 2.32 3.53 -8.06
N ASP A 60 2.99 3.06 -7.00
CA ASP A 60 2.36 2.22 -5.99
C ASP A 60 1.34 2.98 -5.13
N VAL A 61 1.58 4.26 -4.83
CA VAL A 61 0.61 5.14 -4.15
C VAL A 61 -0.56 5.43 -5.10
N SER A 62 -0.27 5.82 -6.35
CA SER A 62 -1.30 6.17 -7.35
C SER A 62 -2.26 5.01 -7.62
N LYS A 63 -1.77 3.77 -7.74
CA LYS A 63 -2.66 2.62 -7.94
C LYS A 63 -3.58 2.37 -6.75
N GLY A 64 -3.13 2.69 -5.52
CA GLY A 64 -3.97 2.64 -4.33
C GLY A 64 -5.08 3.70 -4.36
N ILE A 65 -4.73 4.95 -4.72
CA ILE A 65 -5.71 6.03 -4.88
C ILE A 65 -6.72 5.66 -5.97
N LEU A 66 -6.26 5.24 -7.15
CA LEU A 66 -7.13 4.86 -8.27
C LEU A 66 -8.11 3.75 -7.91
N ALA A 67 -7.64 2.72 -7.23
CA ALA A 67 -8.51 1.62 -6.81
C ALA A 67 -9.56 2.06 -5.78
N SER A 68 -9.17 2.89 -4.80
CA SER A 68 -10.08 3.37 -3.76
C SER A 68 -11.10 4.40 -4.26
N THR A 69 -10.78 5.15 -5.31
CA THR A 69 -11.69 6.15 -5.91
C THR A 69 -12.54 5.58 -7.05
N LEU A 70 -12.21 4.41 -7.57
CA LEU A 70 -12.93 3.77 -8.68
C LEU A 70 -14.45 3.69 -8.48
N PRO A 71 -15.00 3.30 -7.30
CA PRO A 71 -16.44 3.26 -7.09
C PRO A 71 -17.16 4.61 -7.25
N PHE A 72 -16.50 5.72 -6.88
CA PHE A 72 -17.05 7.06 -7.03
C PHE A 72 -17.13 7.47 -8.51
N PHE A 73 -16.11 7.16 -9.32
CA PHE A 73 -16.15 7.38 -10.76
C PHE A 73 -17.29 6.59 -11.40
N LEU A 74 -17.46 5.34 -11.01
CA LEU A 74 -18.55 4.52 -11.55
C LEU A 74 -19.92 5.02 -11.11
N GLN A 75 -20.07 5.49 -9.87
CA GLN A 75 -21.31 6.11 -9.40
C GLN A 75 -21.65 7.36 -10.22
N PHE A 76 -20.65 8.20 -10.53
CA PHE A 76 -20.85 9.41 -11.33
C PHE A 76 -21.36 9.10 -12.74
N PHE A 77 -20.79 8.10 -13.42
CA PHE A 77 -21.18 7.73 -14.80
C PHE A 77 -22.39 6.80 -14.88
N PHE A 78 -22.63 6.02 -13.85
CA PHE A 78 -23.66 4.96 -13.80
C PHE A 78 -24.55 5.10 -12.57
N SER A 79 -25.04 6.31 -12.31
CA SER A 79 -25.84 6.61 -11.11
C SER A 79 -27.08 5.73 -10.94
N SER A 80 -27.69 5.26 -12.05
CA SER A 80 -28.83 4.36 -12.04
C SER A 80 -28.57 2.96 -11.45
N PHE A 81 -27.31 2.54 -11.37
CA PHE A 81 -26.93 1.26 -10.74
C PHE A 81 -26.71 1.35 -9.23
N PHE A 82 -26.47 2.57 -8.72
CA PHE A 82 -26.27 2.85 -7.30
C PHE A 82 -27.52 3.51 -6.73
N LEU A 83 -28.67 2.81 -6.79
CA LEU A 83 -29.96 3.32 -6.36
C LEU A 83 -30.00 3.54 -4.84
N GLY A 84 -29.43 4.62 -4.37
CA GLY A 84 -29.90 5.28 -3.16
C GLY A 84 -29.17 4.98 -1.85
N TYR A 85 -28.20 4.09 -1.78
CA TYR A 85 -27.55 3.76 -0.52
C TYR A 85 -26.09 4.25 -0.48
N LYS A 86 -25.82 5.30 0.32
CA LYS A 86 -24.45 5.81 0.56
C LYS A 86 -23.52 4.70 1.09
N ASP A 87 -24.06 3.76 1.86
CA ASP A 87 -23.30 2.66 2.44
C ASP A 87 -22.81 1.65 1.40
N GLU A 88 -23.52 1.47 0.28
CA GLU A 88 -23.10 0.55 -0.79
C GLU A 88 -21.81 1.03 -1.48
N VAL A 89 -21.71 2.33 -1.75
CA VAL A 89 -20.50 2.91 -2.37
C VAL A 89 -19.32 2.82 -1.42
N LEU A 90 -19.53 3.09 -0.13
CA LEU A 90 -18.49 2.95 0.89
C LEU A 90 -18.02 1.48 0.98
N ILE A 91 -18.94 0.53 1.07
CA ILE A 91 -18.59 -0.90 1.11
C ILE A 91 -17.79 -1.28 -0.13
N LEU A 92 -18.22 -0.86 -1.31
CA LEU A 92 -17.53 -1.16 -2.55
C LEU A 92 -16.15 -0.51 -2.63
N GLN A 93 -16.00 0.73 -2.11
CA GLN A 93 -14.71 1.42 -1.96
C GLN A 93 -13.75 0.61 -1.08
N LEU A 94 -14.21 0.14 0.09
CA LEU A 94 -13.39 -0.61 1.02
C LEU A 94 -12.99 -1.98 0.45
N CYS A 95 -13.92 -2.66 -0.24
CA CYS A 95 -13.63 -3.92 -0.93
C CYS A 95 -12.63 -3.74 -2.07
N ALA A 96 -12.80 -2.74 -2.93
CA ALA A 96 -11.88 -2.42 -4.01
C ALA A 96 -10.49 -2.07 -3.46
N SER A 97 -10.44 -1.27 -2.40
CA SER A 97 -9.23 -0.88 -1.70
C SER A 97 -8.46 -2.10 -1.19
N PHE A 98 -9.13 -2.97 -0.44
CA PHE A 98 -8.51 -4.18 0.09
C PHE A 98 -8.01 -5.10 -1.01
N THR A 99 -8.80 -5.28 -2.06
CA THR A 99 -8.46 -6.13 -3.21
C THR A 99 -7.25 -5.61 -3.98
N ALA A 100 -7.08 -4.28 -4.08
CA ALA A 100 -5.89 -3.69 -4.69
C ALA A 100 -4.61 -3.95 -3.87
N VAL A 101 -4.68 -3.97 -2.53
CA VAL A 101 -3.52 -4.38 -1.71
C VAL A 101 -3.20 -5.85 -1.91
N ILE A 102 -4.22 -6.72 -1.98
CA ILE A 102 -4.02 -8.14 -2.32
C ILE A 102 -3.34 -8.26 -3.69
N GLY A 103 -3.77 -7.49 -4.70
CA GLY A 103 -3.15 -7.45 -6.02
C GLY A 103 -1.69 -7.01 -5.96
N HIS A 104 -1.34 -6.02 -5.12
CA HIS A 104 0.06 -5.61 -4.94
C HIS A 104 0.92 -6.70 -4.25
N VAL A 105 0.37 -7.42 -3.28
CA VAL A 105 1.10 -8.48 -2.56
C VAL A 105 1.19 -9.75 -3.40
N PHE A 106 0.13 -10.08 -4.12
CA PHE A 106 0.03 -11.26 -4.98
C PHE A 106 -0.34 -10.86 -6.42
N PRO A 107 0.57 -10.17 -7.16
CA PRO A 107 0.27 -9.64 -8.48
C PRO A 107 0.22 -10.74 -9.53
N VAL A 108 -0.89 -10.83 -10.26
CA VAL A 108 -1.04 -11.79 -11.36
C VAL A 108 0.00 -11.56 -12.46
N PHE A 109 0.38 -10.30 -12.72
CA PHE A 109 1.37 -9.94 -13.74
C PHE A 109 2.84 -10.21 -13.33
N ALA A 110 3.09 -10.70 -12.11
CA ALA A 110 4.43 -11.01 -11.61
C ALA A 110 4.48 -12.38 -10.89
N ASN A 111 3.70 -13.35 -11.36
CA ASN A 111 3.65 -14.72 -10.83
C ASN A 111 3.35 -14.74 -9.32
N PHE A 112 2.43 -13.89 -8.87
CA PHE A 112 1.98 -13.75 -7.48
C PHE A 112 3.09 -13.45 -6.45
N ARG A 113 4.23 -12.91 -6.90
CA ARG A 113 5.39 -12.52 -6.07
C ARG A 113 5.56 -11.00 -6.10
N GLY A 114 4.83 -10.32 -5.24
CA GLY A 114 4.74 -8.85 -5.19
C GLY A 114 5.52 -8.20 -4.06
N GLY A 115 5.02 -7.02 -3.65
CA GLY A 115 5.55 -6.23 -2.56
C GLY A 115 4.82 -6.46 -1.23
N LYS A 116 4.89 -5.48 -0.31
CA LYS A 116 4.26 -5.56 1.03
C LYS A 116 3.01 -4.68 1.17
N GLY A 117 2.64 -3.97 0.14
CA GLY A 117 1.44 -3.16 0.10
C GLY A 117 1.50 -1.81 0.84
N VAL A 118 2.62 -1.41 1.43
CA VAL A 118 2.70 -0.17 2.25
C VAL A 118 2.36 1.08 1.46
N ALA A 119 3.01 1.29 0.31
CA ALA A 119 2.76 2.46 -0.54
C ALA A 119 1.34 2.43 -1.14
N THR A 120 0.87 1.24 -1.53
CA THR A 120 -0.50 1.03 -2.01
C THR A 120 -1.52 1.30 -0.90
N SER A 121 -1.28 0.81 0.33
CA SER A 121 -2.12 1.11 1.49
C SER A 121 -2.15 2.61 1.81
N LEU A 122 -1.01 3.30 1.73
CA LEU A 122 -0.99 4.77 1.89
C LEU A 122 -1.90 5.44 0.84
N GLY A 123 -1.79 5.04 -0.43
CA GLY A 123 -2.65 5.57 -1.50
C GLY A 123 -4.15 5.29 -1.25
N ILE A 124 -4.47 4.10 -0.77
CA ILE A 124 -5.83 3.74 -0.37
C ILE A 124 -6.34 4.62 0.78
N ILE A 125 -5.53 4.78 1.84
CA ILE A 125 -5.94 5.60 2.97
C ILE A 125 -6.11 7.07 2.53
N VAL A 126 -5.29 7.58 1.60
CA VAL A 126 -5.49 8.91 0.98
C VAL A 126 -6.86 9.01 0.30
N GLY A 127 -7.26 7.98 -0.45
CA GLY A 127 -8.55 7.98 -1.15
C GLY A 127 -9.77 7.76 -0.24
N VAL A 128 -9.58 7.13 0.93
CA VAL A 128 -10.66 6.86 1.90
C VAL A 128 -10.77 7.96 2.95
N ASN A 129 -9.64 8.34 3.54
CA ASN A 129 -9.56 9.37 4.58
C ASN A 129 -8.17 10.05 4.56
N PRO A 130 -8.03 11.20 3.87
CA PRO A 130 -6.75 11.91 3.74
C PRO A 130 -6.14 12.35 5.08
N PHE A 131 -6.95 12.67 6.09
CA PHE A 131 -6.45 13.05 7.42
C PHE A 131 -5.81 11.86 8.13
N ALA A 132 -6.44 10.69 8.09
CA ALA A 132 -5.84 9.46 8.59
C ALA A 132 -4.53 9.15 7.87
N ALA A 133 -4.48 9.32 6.54
CA ALA A 133 -3.28 9.11 5.74
C ALA A 133 -2.14 10.04 6.18
N ALA A 134 -2.43 11.32 6.41
CA ALA A 134 -1.44 12.30 6.87
C ALA A 134 -0.86 11.92 8.25
N ILE A 135 -1.70 11.51 9.19
CA ILE A 135 -1.26 11.09 10.53
C ILE A 135 -0.43 9.80 10.45
N CYS A 136 -0.90 8.80 9.69
CA CYS A 136 -0.17 7.55 9.46
C CYS A 136 1.20 7.81 8.81
N LEU A 137 1.27 8.70 7.82
CA LEU A 137 2.51 9.10 7.18
C LEU A 137 3.45 9.82 8.15
N ALA A 138 2.92 10.72 8.99
CA ALA A 138 3.70 11.41 10.02
C ALA A 138 4.33 10.42 11.00
N ILE A 139 3.55 9.45 11.51
CA ILE A 139 4.06 8.39 12.40
C ILE A 139 5.15 7.58 11.69
N PHE A 140 4.89 7.17 10.43
CA PHE A 140 5.88 6.46 9.63
C PHE A 140 7.20 7.25 9.53
N LEU A 141 7.13 8.55 9.18
CA LEU A 141 8.31 9.40 9.00
C LEU A 141 9.06 9.61 10.33
N ILE A 142 8.35 9.88 11.42
CA ILE A 142 8.96 10.05 12.77
C ILE A 142 9.76 8.80 13.13
N VAL A 143 9.14 7.62 13.04
CA VAL A 143 9.80 6.34 13.37
C VAL A 143 10.94 6.04 12.39
N PHE A 144 10.75 6.27 11.10
CA PHE A 144 11.77 6.08 10.09
C PHE A 144 13.00 6.98 10.33
N PHE A 145 12.82 8.26 10.60
CA PHE A 145 13.94 9.18 10.85
C PHE A 145 14.64 8.89 12.18
N ALA A 146 13.90 8.44 13.21
CA ALA A 146 14.48 8.09 14.49
C ALA A 146 15.33 6.80 14.43
N PHE A 147 14.82 5.75 13.79
CA PHE A 147 15.42 4.41 13.85
C PHE A 147 16.06 3.94 12.54
N ARG A 148 15.79 4.59 11.40
CA ARG A 148 16.29 4.25 10.06
C ARG A 148 15.78 2.92 9.49
N PHE A 149 14.74 2.34 10.06
CA PHE A 149 14.09 1.13 9.59
C PHE A 149 12.74 1.47 8.93
N VAL A 150 12.62 1.26 7.61
CA VAL A 150 11.34 1.43 6.87
C VAL A 150 10.28 0.45 7.38
N SER A 151 10.69 -0.78 7.68
CA SER A 151 9.79 -1.81 8.19
C SER A 151 9.19 -1.46 9.55
N LEU A 152 9.98 -0.87 10.46
CA LEU A 152 9.49 -0.43 11.76
C LEU A 152 8.47 0.71 11.59
N GLY A 153 8.78 1.70 10.75
CA GLY A 153 7.84 2.77 10.43
C GLY A 153 6.52 2.26 9.85
N ALA A 154 6.59 1.28 8.93
CA ALA A 154 5.40 0.69 8.32
C ALA A 154 4.55 -0.09 9.33
N ILE A 155 5.17 -0.90 10.20
CA ILE A 155 4.48 -1.69 11.21
C ILE A 155 3.82 -0.77 12.25
N THR A 156 4.55 0.22 12.77
CA THR A 156 4.01 1.16 13.78
C THR A 156 2.87 2.01 13.22
N SER A 157 3.00 2.50 11.98
CA SER A 157 1.94 3.24 11.31
C SER A 157 0.71 2.37 11.07
N ALA A 158 0.89 1.11 10.64
CA ALA A 158 -0.21 0.18 10.46
C ALA A 158 -0.92 -0.15 11.79
N LEU A 159 -0.17 -0.37 12.87
CA LEU A 159 -0.75 -0.60 14.21
C LEU A 159 -1.52 0.62 14.71
N ALA A 160 -1.04 1.83 14.44
CA ALA A 160 -1.70 3.07 14.87
C ALA A 160 -2.99 3.35 14.10
N PHE A 161 -3.15 2.86 12.86
CA PHE A 161 -4.24 3.24 11.97
C PHE A 161 -5.65 2.99 12.55
N PRO A 162 -5.99 1.83 13.14
CA PRO A 162 -7.30 1.62 13.77
C PRO A 162 -7.56 2.59 14.93
N PHE A 163 -6.55 2.86 15.75
CA PHE A 163 -6.65 3.78 16.89
C PHE A 163 -6.82 5.24 16.43
N ILE A 164 -6.11 5.66 15.37
CA ILE A 164 -6.27 6.98 14.75
C ILE A 164 -7.70 7.14 14.26
N SER A 165 -8.23 6.12 13.56
CA SER A 165 -9.57 6.16 13.00
C SER A 165 -10.65 6.23 14.08
N TYR A 166 -10.54 5.43 15.12
CA TYR A 166 -11.56 5.35 16.17
C TYR A 166 -11.48 6.54 17.14
N PHE A 167 -10.32 6.77 17.75
CA PHE A 167 -10.18 7.78 18.81
C PHE A 167 -9.84 9.16 18.27
N GLY A 168 -9.02 9.25 17.22
CA GLY A 168 -8.55 10.52 16.69
C GLY A 168 -9.53 11.20 15.74
N LEU A 169 -10.25 10.42 14.94
CA LEU A 169 -11.17 10.94 13.93
C LEU A 169 -12.64 10.62 14.23
N HIS A 170 -12.92 10.07 15.41
CA HIS A 170 -14.28 9.72 15.86
C HIS A 170 -15.08 8.94 14.80
N GLN A 171 -14.42 7.99 14.15
CA GLN A 171 -15.06 7.19 13.12
C GLN A 171 -15.90 6.07 13.77
N ASP A 172 -17.22 6.27 13.82
CA ASP A 172 -18.15 5.33 14.47
C ASP A 172 -18.67 4.25 13.53
N ALA A 173 -18.48 4.38 12.22
CA ALA A 173 -18.92 3.37 11.26
C ALA A 173 -18.16 2.07 11.47
N ARG A 174 -18.85 1.04 11.96
CA ARG A 174 -18.25 -0.29 12.28
C ARG A 174 -17.46 -0.87 11.11
N ILE A 175 -17.98 -0.71 9.88
CA ILE A 175 -17.32 -1.23 8.68
C ILE A 175 -15.95 -0.57 8.43
N MET A 176 -15.83 0.73 8.72
CA MET A 176 -14.56 1.44 8.62
C MET A 176 -13.54 0.92 9.63
N ILE A 177 -13.95 0.70 10.87
CA ILE A 177 -13.06 0.14 11.91
C ILE A 177 -12.60 -1.27 11.52
N VAL A 178 -13.53 -2.13 11.06
CA VAL A 178 -13.17 -3.47 10.56
C VAL A 178 -12.16 -3.36 9.41
N PHE A 179 -12.39 -2.46 8.46
CA PHE A 179 -11.47 -2.24 7.34
C PHE A 179 -10.06 -1.83 7.83
N THR A 180 -9.97 -0.87 8.77
CA THR A 180 -8.66 -0.41 9.28
C THR A 180 -7.91 -1.54 9.98
N ILE A 181 -8.59 -2.38 10.75
CA ILE A 181 -8.00 -3.55 11.42
C ILE A 181 -7.52 -4.57 10.38
N VAL A 182 -8.36 -4.93 9.42
CA VAL A 182 -8.02 -5.93 8.39
C VAL A 182 -6.85 -5.47 7.53
N LEU A 183 -6.83 -4.18 7.11
CA LEU A 183 -5.71 -3.61 6.34
C LEU A 183 -4.42 -3.62 7.17
N SER A 184 -4.48 -3.25 8.44
CA SER A 184 -3.33 -3.26 9.35
C SER A 184 -2.76 -4.66 9.53
N VAL A 185 -3.62 -5.65 9.78
CA VAL A 185 -3.23 -7.05 9.91
C VAL A 185 -2.54 -7.55 8.64
N LEU A 186 -3.09 -7.23 7.46
CA LEU A 186 -2.48 -7.61 6.18
C LEU A 186 -1.08 -7.04 6.03
N VAL A 187 -0.88 -5.75 6.33
CA VAL A 187 0.44 -5.09 6.28
C VAL A 187 1.41 -5.74 7.27
N ILE A 188 0.98 -6.03 8.49
CA ILE A 188 1.81 -6.67 9.52
C ILE A 188 2.22 -8.09 9.09
N ILE A 189 1.30 -8.88 8.56
CA ILE A 189 1.59 -10.23 8.03
C ILE A 189 2.59 -10.15 6.88
N ALA A 190 2.46 -9.18 5.97
CA ALA A 190 3.41 -8.96 4.89
C ALA A 190 4.81 -8.57 5.41
N HIS A 191 4.91 -8.09 6.65
CA HIS A 191 6.17 -7.74 7.32
C HIS A 191 6.71 -8.82 8.28
N ARG A 192 6.12 -10.03 8.34
CA ARG A 192 6.54 -11.09 9.29
C ARG A 192 8.05 -11.37 9.28
N ASN A 193 8.67 -11.42 8.10
CA ASN A 193 10.12 -11.64 7.98
C ASN A 193 10.94 -10.42 8.44
N ASN A 194 10.42 -9.19 8.28
CA ASN A 194 11.07 -8.00 8.81
C ASN A 194 10.95 -7.95 10.32
N PHE A 195 9.80 -8.32 10.87
CA PHE A 195 9.58 -8.38 12.31
C PHE A 195 10.58 -9.34 12.98
N ALA A 196 10.75 -10.52 12.42
CA ALA A 196 11.76 -11.47 12.88
C ALA A 196 13.19 -10.88 12.81
N ARG A 197 13.55 -10.18 11.71
CA ARG A 197 14.86 -9.51 11.60
C ARG A 197 15.03 -8.34 12.56
N LEU A 198 13.97 -7.58 12.84
CA LEU A 198 14.02 -6.51 13.85
C LEU A 198 14.30 -7.05 15.23
N LEU A 199 13.63 -8.13 15.64
CA LEU A 199 13.86 -8.78 16.93
C LEU A 199 15.29 -9.34 17.07
N ASN A 200 15.83 -9.88 15.98
CA ASN A 200 17.18 -10.45 15.95
C ASN A 200 18.30 -9.41 15.69
N GLY A 201 17.95 -8.11 15.58
CA GLY A 201 18.92 -7.05 15.30
C GLY A 201 19.51 -7.04 13.88
N ASN A 202 18.96 -7.83 12.95
CA ASN A 202 19.48 -8.06 11.60
C ASN A 202 18.67 -7.33 10.50
N GLU A 203 17.82 -6.37 10.86
CA GLU A 203 17.05 -5.61 9.86
C GLU A 203 17.93 -4.58 9.15
N ASN A 204 17.68 -4.40 7.86
CA ASN A 204 18.46 -3.51 7.00
C ASN A 204 18.12 -2.04 7.26
N LYS A 205 19.04 -1.29 7.83
CA LYS A 205 18.96 0.18 7.95
C LYS A 205 19.10 0.85 6.59
N ILE A 206 18.42 1.99 6.42
CA ILE A 206 18.65 2.88 5.29
C ILE A 206 19.70 3.92 5.69
N ASP A 207 20.82 3.93 4.97
CA ASP A 207 21.82 4.98 5.06
C ASP A 207 21.42 6.16 4.18
N ILE A 208 20.94 7.24 4.82
CA ILE A 208 20.52 8.47 4.13
C ILE A 208 21.73 9.27 3.64
N ARG A 209 22.92 9.09 4.23
CA ARG A 209 24.13 9.89 3.95
C ARG A 209 24.98 9.33 2.82
N LYS A 210 24.86 8.06 2.49
CA LYS A 210 25.65 7.43 1.44
C LYS A 210 25.25 7.98 0.07
N LYS A 211 26.01 8.95 -0.45
CA LYS A 211 26.02 9.25 -1.89
C LYS A 211 26.50 7.99 -2.59
N ARG A 212 25.64 7.27 -3.28
CA ARG A 212 26.07 6.24 -4.22
C ARG A 212 26.56 6.96 -5.47
N VAL A 213 27.79 6.67 -5.83
CA VAL A 213 28.46 7.07 -7.08
C VAL A 213 27.67 6.53 -8.25
#